data_0686d7a63e7bf1f44ce3d464c868da92
#
_entry.id   0686d7a63e7bf1f44ce3d464c868da92
#
_cell.length_a   1.000
_cell.length_b   1.000
_cell.length_c   1.000
_cell.angle_alpha   90.00
_cell.angle_beta   90.00
_cell.angle_gamma   90.00
#
_symmetry.space_group_name_H-M   'P 1'
#
loop_
_entity.id
_entity.type
_entity.pdbx_description
1 polymer ?
#
loop_
_entity_poly.entity_id
_entity_poly.type
_entity_poly.pdbx_seq_one_letter_code
_entity_poly.pdbx_strand_id
1 'polypeptide(L)'
;MRAALVCCALLVGCTVQPAEPVASLSAVPARESLGIAQAGHGREAVFMLCADCPAPTRKVLAPVPPPIRLAEVPKPKPVPPLREERITRVIHFPFASSRLTAGARQALDSLRPLLLEARSIALTGHTDRVGNPAFNHRLALRRAETVRQALLDLGIPEGRIVRVEAECCIEDPPPVHPPARRTDLELLIVRPTP
;
A
#
# COMPACT_ATOMS: atom_id res chain seq x y z
N MET A 1 -40.74 -37.27 -85.79
CA MET A 1 -40.58 -38.47 -86.58
C MET A 1 -39.89 -39.48 -85.71
N ARG A 2 -40.68 -40.47 -85.24
CA ARG A 2 -40.54 -41.94 -85.48
C ARG A 2 -39.14 -42.43 -85.05
N ALA A 3 -38.92 -43.42 -84.27
CA ALA A 3 -39.67 -44.54 -83.77
C ALA A 3 -38.78 -45.32 -82.81
N ALA A 4 -39.33 -45.77 -81.74
CA ALA A 4 -39.64 -47.19 -81.47
C ALA A 4 -38.47 -48.06 -81.02
N LEU A 5 -38.63 -48.49 -79.81
CA LEU A 5 -38.68 -49.89 -79.34
C LEU A 5 -37.40 -50.73 -79.54
N VAL A 6 -36.88 -51.34 -78.48
CA VAL A 6 -37.20 -52.76 -78.20
C VAL A 6 -36.59 -53.18 -76.88
N CYS A 7 -37.39 -53.78 -76.09
CA CYS A 7 -37.20 -54.54 -74.87
C CYS A 7 -36.18 -55.67 -75.05
N CYS A 8 -35.29 -55.94 -74.08
CA CYS A 8 -34.93 -57.36 -73.82
C CYS A 8 -34.41 -57.46 -72.35
N ALA A 9 -35.20 -58.09 -71.55
CA ALA A 9 -34.84 -58.57 -70.25
C ALA A 9 -33.89 -59.78 -70.36
N LEU A 10 -32.76 -59.71 -69.65
CA LEU A 10 -32.03 -60.91 -69.29
C LEU A 10 -31.58 -60.87 -67.85
N LEU A 11 -32.22 -61.68 -67.05
CA LEU A 11 -31.80 -62.00 -65.69
C LEU A 11 -30.48 -62.78 -65.78
N VAL A 12 -29.43 -62.20 -65.23
CA VAL A 12 -28.20 -62.99 -64.97
C VAL A 12 -27.89 -62.82 -63.47
N GLY A 13 -27.86 -63.95 -62.81
CA GLY A 13 -27.69 -64.08 -61.36
C GLY A 13 -26.41 -63.46 -60.84
N CYS A 14 -26.55 -62.76 -59.72
CA CYS A 14 -25.42 -62.32 -58.89
C CYS A 14 -24.86 -63.57 -58.18
N THR A 15 -23.76 -64.11 -58.69
CA THR A 15 -22.90 -65.00 -57.90
C THR A 15 -22.07 -64.19 -56.97
N VAL A 16 -22.36 -64.29 -55.66
CA VAL A 16 -21.51 -63.74 -54.60
C VAL A 16 -20.24 -64.55 -54.60
N GLN A 17 -19.18 -63.98 -55.07
CA GLN A 17 -17.82 -64.49 -54.94
C GLN A 17 -17.33 -64.31 -53.52
N PRO A 18 -16.87 -65.39 -52.85
CA PRO A 18 -16.24 -65.15 -51.48
C PRO A 18 -15.00 -64.33 -51.63
N ALA A 19 -14.90 -63.25 -50.79
CA ALA A 19 -13.75 -62.41 -50.71
C ALA A 19 -12.52 -63.22 -50.31
N GLU A 20 -11.50 -63.15 -51.13
CA GLU A 20 -10.18 -63.70 -50.79
C GLU A 20 -9.65 -63.08 -49.55
N PRO A 21 -8.96 -63.79 -48.62
CA PRO A 21 -8.37 -63.23 -47.46
C PRO A 21 -7.29 -62.26 -47.91
N VAL A 22 -7.48 -60.98 -47.61
CA VAL A 22 -6.45 -59.94 -47.76
C VAL A 22 -5.19 -60.41 -47.08
N ALA A 23 -4.11 -60.50 -47.86
CA ALA A 23 -2.79 -60.88 -47.41
C ALA A 23 -2.45 -59.96 -46.18
N SER A 24 -1.99 -60.61 -45.11
CA SER A 24 -1.57 -59.99 -43.90
C SER A 24 -0.55 -58.86 -44.25
N LEU A 25 -0.96 -57.65 -43.93
CA LEU A 25 -0.04 -56.52 -43.95
C LEU A 25 1.19 -56.90 -43.12
N SER A 26 2.34 -57.04 -43.78
CA SER A 26 3.63 -57.23 -43.13
C SER A 26 3.75 -56.24 -41.97
N ALA A 27 4.01 -56.77 -40.79
CA ALA A 27 4.23 -55.96 -39.59
C ALA A 27 5.28 -54.88 -39.91
N VAL A 28 4.87 -53.64 -39.86
CA VAL A 28 5.79 -52.51 -39.89
C VAL A 28 6.79 -52.74 -38.78
N PRO A 29 8.10 -52.76 -39.05
CA PRO A 29 9.08 -52.97 -38.00
C PRO A 29 8.83 -51.88 -36.90
N ALA A 30 8.72 -52.36 -35.69
CA ALA A 30 8.56 -51.45 -34.54
C ALA A 30 9.65 -50.42 -34.60
N ARG A 31 9.28 -49.13 -34.70
CA ARG A 31 10.24 -48.06 -34.63
C ARG A 31 10.92 -48.19 -33.27
N GLU A 32 12.24 -48.42 -33.30
CA GLU A 32 13.06 -48.38 -32.08
C GLU A 32 12.83 -47.03 -31.43
N SER A 33 12.11 -47.03 -30.29
CA SER A 33 11.89 -45.82 -29.52
C SER A 33 13.16 -45.49 -28.74
N LEU A 34 13.94 -44.55 -29.24
CA LEU A 34 15.07 -44.01 -28.52
C LEU A 34 14.53 -43.17 -27.34
N GLY A 35 14.88 -43.56 -26.13
CA GLY A 35 14.59 -42.82 -24.91
C GLY A 35 15.76 -41.97 -24.45
N ILE A 36 15.54 -41.07 -23.55
CA ILE A 36 16.57 -40.28 -22.91
C ILE A 36 16.69 -40.76 -21.45
N ALA A 37 17.84 -41.24 -21.06
CA ALA A 37 18.14 -41.59 -19.69
C ALA A 37 19.04 -40.51 -19.05
N GLN A 38 18.81 -40.20 -17.80
CA GLN A 38 19.62 -39.32 -16.98
C GLN A 38 20.49 -40.17 -16.05
N ALA A 39 21.80 -39.98 -16.12
CA ALA A 39 22.75 -40.53 -15.16
C ALA A 39 23.32 -39.37 -14.30
N GLY A 40 23.32 -39.55 -12.98
CA GLY A 40 23.77 -38.53 -12.04
C GLY A 40 22.64 -37.61 -11.55
N HIS A 41 22.98 -36.71 -10.61
CA HIS A 41 22.06 -35.79 -9.96
C HIS A 41 22.62 -34.36 -9.97
N GLY A 42 21.72 -33.38 -10.01
CA GLY A 42 22.11 -31.97 -9.90
C GLY A 42 22.93 -31.47 -11.09
N ARG A 43 24.01 -30.72 -10.83
CA ARG A 43 24.85 -30.10 -11.88
C ARG A 43 25.71 -31.09 -12.65
N GLU A 44 25.88 -32.30 -12.17
CA GLU A 44 26.65 -33.39 -12.79
C GLU A 44 25.79 -34.41 -13.55
N ALA A 45 24.50 -34.08 -13.73
CA ALA A 45 23.61 -34.95 -14.48
C ALA A 45 23.98 -34.94 -15.97
N VAL A 46 24.21 -36.13 -16.51
CA VAL A 46 24.50 -36.35 -17.95
C VAL A 46 23.27 -37.02 -18.55
N PHE A 47 22.81 -36.54 -19.68
CA PHE A 47 21.71 -37.14 -20.45
C PHE A 47 22.30 -37.92 -21.62
N MET A 48 21.86 -39.17 -21.79
CA MET A 48 22.28 -40.04 -22.89
C MET A 48 21.07 -40.64 -23.60
N LEU A 49 21.21 -40.85 -24.90
CA LEU A 49 20.24 -41.56 -25.70
C LEU A 49 20.46 -43.04 -25.53
N CYS A 50 19.41 -43.81 -25.24
CA CYS A 50 19.47 -45.27 -25.13
C CYS A 50 18.29 -45.92 -25.83
N ALA A 51 18.54 -47.09 -26.48
CA ALA A 51 17.52 -47.89 -27.11
C ALA A 51 16.70 -48.73 -26.09
N ASP A 52 17.38 -49.16 -25.00
CA ASP A 52 16.81 -49.92 -23.88
C ASP A 52 17.00 -49.13 -22.58
N CYS A 53 16.33 -48.00 -22.46
CA CYS A 53 16.33 -47.27 -21.22
C CYS A 53 15.56 -48.04 -20.13
N PRO A 54 16.09 -48.13 -18.90
CA PRO A 54 15.29 -48.62 -17.78
C PRO A 54 14.03 -47.77 -17.67
N ALA A 55 12.87 -48.44 -17.59
CA ALA A 55 11.57 -47.74 -17.47
C ALA A 55 11.67 -46.69 -16.33
N PRO A 56 11.20 -45.44 -16.56
CA PRO A 56 11.25 -44.44 -15.54
C PRO A 56 10.47 -44.93 -14.31
N THR A 57 11.22 -45.03 -13.20
CA THR A 57 10.59 -45.36 -11.91
C THR A 57 9.50 -44.33 -11.65
N ARG A 58 8.24 -44.77 -11.52
CA ARG A 58 7.16 -43.88 -11.10
C ARG A 58 7.56 -43.22 -9.81
N LYS A 59 7.79 -41.92 -9.88
CA LYS A 59 7.98 -41.13 -8.70
C LYS A 59 6.67 -41.16 -7.91
N VAL A 60 6.60 -42.03 -6.90
CA VAL A 60 5.47 -42.03 -6.00
C VAL A 60 5.54 -40.69 -5.26
N LEU A 61 4.69 -39.77 -5.64
CA LEU A 61 4.53 -38.53 -4.88
C LEU A 61 4.13 -38.97 -3.47
N ALA A 62 4.92 -38.51 -2.49
CA ALA A 62 4.55 -38.69 -1.10
C ALA A 62 3.10 -38.20 -0.93
N PRO A 63 2.27 -38.91 -0.15
CA PRO A 63 0.89 -38.48 0.08
C PRO A 63 0.90 -37.02 0.50
N VAL A 64 0.18 -36.19 -0.24
CA VAL A 64 0.03 -34.77 0.09
C VAL A 64 -0.45 -34.71 1.53
N PRO A 65 0.28 -34.08 2.46
CA PRO A 65 -0.18 -33.95 3.83
C PRO A 65 -1.56 -33.28 3.80
N PRO A 66 -2.48 -33.68 4.67
CA PRO A 66 -3.81 -33.09 4.72
C PRO A 66 -3.65 -31.57 4.81
N PRO A 67 -4.52 -30.79 4.14
CA PRO A 67 -4.43 -29.34 4.18
C PRO A 67 -4.37 -28.91 5.64
N ILE A 68 -3.28 -28.21 6.00
CA ILE A 68 -3.15 -27.59 7.32
C ILE A 68 -4.36 -26.67 7.42
N ARG A 69 -5.33 -27.03 8.25
CA ARG A 69 -6.38 -26.09 8.63
C ARG A 69 -5.66 -24.96 9.34
N LEU A 70 -5.38 -23.88 8.59
CA LEU A 70 -4.96 -22.63 9.21
C LEU A 70 -6.02 -22.34 10.26
N ALA A 71 -5.58 -22.38 11.54
CA ALA A 71 -6.46 -21.96 12.63
C ALA A 71 -7.06 -20.61 12.20
N GLU A 72 -8.39 -20.51 12.23
CA GLU A 72 -9.05 -19.25 11.87
C GLU A 72 -8.37 -18.13 12.62
N VAL A 73 -7.67 -17.26 11.90
CA VAL A 73 -7.08 -16.05 12.48
C VAL A 73 -8.23 -15.32 13.15
N PRO A 74 -8.18 -15.10 14.47
CA PRO A 74 -9.25 -14.42 15.19
C PRO A 74 -9.54 -13.12 14.42
N LYS A 75 -10.79 -12.92 14.00
CA LYS A 75 -11.19 -11.66 13.33
C LYS A 75 -10.71 -10.51 14.21
N PRO A 76 -9.92 -9.56 13.68
CA PRO A 76 -9.47 -8.41 14.46
C PRO A 76 -10.69 -7.76 15.07
N LYS A 77 -10.65 -7.53 16.39
CA LYS A 77 -11.72 -6.79 17.08
C LYS A 77 -11.90 -5.46 16.36
N PRO A 78 -13.14 -5.02 16.11
CA PRO A 78 -13.38 -3.74 15.49
C PRO A 78 -12.65 -2.66 16.30
N VAL A 79 -11.70 -1.98 15.63
CA VAL A 79 -11.00 -0.84 16.23
C VAL A 79 -12.03 0.30 16.31
N PRO A 80 -12.27 0.89 17.48
CA PRO A 80 -13.20 2.01 17.58
C PRO A 80 -12.78 3.12 16.63
N PRO A 81 -13.73 3.80 15.98
CA PRO A 81 -13.43 4.91 15.10
C PRO A 81 -12.64 5.98 15.86
N LEU A 82 -11.62 6.55 15.21
CA LEU A 82 -10.81 7.62 15.79
C LEU A 82 -11.48 8.96 15.52
N ARG A 83 -11.58 9.80 16.54
CA ARG A 83 -12.06 11.18 16.44
C ARG A 83 -10.85 12.11 16.46
N GLU A 84 -10.80 13.02 15.51
CA GLU A 84 -9.83 14.12 15.50
C GLU A 84 -10.43 15.33 16.17
N GLU A 85 -9.72 15.89 17.14
CA GLU A 85 -10.09 17.10 17.87
C GLU A 85 -9.00 18.16 17.64
N ARG A 86 -9.42 19.37 17.25
CA ARG A 86 -8.56 20.51 17.10
C ARG A 86 -8.73 21.45 18.29
N ILE A 87 -7.63 21.74 18.98
CA ILE A 87 -7.65 22.61 20.15
C ILE A 87 -6.69 23.75 19.87
N THR A 88 -7.19 24.99 19.99
CA THR A 88 -6.35 26.19 19.89
C THR A 88 -5.99 26.71 21.27
N ARG A 89 -4.72 27.07 21.46
CA ARG A 89 -4.19 27.73 22.64
C ARG A 89 -3.42 28.97 22.22
N VAL A 90 -3.39 29.98 23.07
CA VAL A 90 -2.84 31.30 22.75
C VAL A 90 -1.74 31.67 23.76
N ILE A 91 -0.60 32.09 23.24
CA ILE A 91 0.51 32.63 24.04
C ILE A 91 0.72 34.09 23.68
N HIS A 92 0.59 34.98 24.67
CA HIS A 92 0.72 36.42 24.48
C HIS A 92 2.13 36.91 24.67
N PHE A 93 2.45 38.00 23.95
CA PHE A 93 3.77 38.64 23.96
C PHE A 93 3.68 40.12 24.30
N PRO A 94 4.73 40.69 24.94
CA PRO A 94 4.86 42.13 25.13
C PRO A 94 4.98 42.89 23.81
N PHE A 95 4.79 44.21 23.85
CA PHE A 95 4.99 45.09 22.71
C PHE A 95 6.41 44.97 22.16
N ALA A 96 6.54 44.95 20.85
CA ALA A 96 7.81 44.86 20.09
C ALA A 96 8.76 43.73 20.56
N SER A 97 8.27 42.73 21.27
CA SER A 97 9.06 41.64 21.85
C SER A 97 8.60 40.28 21.34
N SER A 98 9.58 39.38 21.16
CA SER A 98 9.38 37.95 20.97
C SER A 98 9.82 37.12 22.18
N ARG A 99 10.17 37.76 23.31
CA ARG A 99 10.54 37.02 24.52
C ARG A 99 9.33 36.53 25.27
N LEU A 100 9.36 35.26 25.69
CA LEU A 100 8.35 34.69 26.57
C LEU A 100 8.47 35.29 27.97
N THR A 101 7.37 35.81 28.49
CA THR A 101 7.25 36.21 29.88
C THR A 101 7.28 35.01 30.82
N ALA A 102 7.49 35.21 32.12
CA ALA A 102 7.38 34.12 33.09
C ALA A 102 6.01 33.45 33.06
N GLY A 103 4.93 34.26 32.99
CA GLY A 103 3.56 33.74 32.86
C GLY A 103 3.33 32.94 31.58
N ALA A 104 3.91 33.38 30.44
CA ALA A 104 3.82 32.65 29.19
C ALA A 104 4.52 31.28 29.24
N ARG A 105 5.68 31.20 29.91
CA ARG A 105 6.41 29.95 30.16
C ARG A 105 5.60 29.02 31.05
N GLN A 106 5.06 29.53 32.14
CA GLN A 106 4.20 28.75 33.05
C GLN A 106 2.94 28.24 32.34
N ALA A 107 2.35 29.04 31.45
CA ALA A 107 1.22 28.60 30.63
C ALA A 107 1.62 27.43 29.70
N LEU A 108 2.78 27.47 29.04
CA LEU A 108 3.32 26.40 28.23
C LEU A 108 3.59 25.15 29.07
N ASP A 109 4.19 25.27 30.25
CA ASP A 109 4.42 24.17 31.18
C ASP A 109 3.11 23.50 31.59
N SER A 110 2.07 24.27 31.86
CA SER A 110 0.74 23.76 32.20
C SER A 110 0.07 23.01 31.04
N LEU A 111 0.39 23.39 29.81
CA LEU A 111 -0.09 22.73 28.59
C LEU A 111 0.69 21.47 28.24
N ARG A 112 1.81 21.20 28.88
CA ARG A 112 2.69 20.07 28.56
C ARG A 112 1.97 18.71 28.41
N PRO A 113 1.04 18.29 29.30
CA PRO A 113 0.32 17.03 29.11
C PRO A 113 -0.46 17.00 27.79
N LEU A 114 -1.14 18.08 27.45
CA LEU A 114 -1.92 18.23 26.22
C LEU A 114 -1.02 18.24 24.98
N LEU A 115 0.14 18.91 25.06
CA LEU A 115 1.13 18.95 23.99
C LEU A 115 1.75 17.58 23.72
N LEU A 116 1.94 16.76 24.76
CA LEU A 116 2.43 15.39 24.61
C LEU A 116 1.38 14.43 24.01
N GLU A 117 0.09 14.71 24.19
CA GLU A 117 -1.01 14.00 23.53
C GLU A 117 -1.15 14.37 22.05
N ALA A 118 -0.79 15.60 21.67
CA ALA A 118 -1.00 16.09 20.33
C ALA A 118 -0.25 15.26 19.28
N ARG A 119 -0.95 14.83 18.24
CA ARG A 119 -0.38 14.18 17.07
C ARG A 119 0.46 15.15 16.24
N SER A 120 -0.04 16.38 16.09
CA SER A 120 0.65 17.45 15.40
C SER A 120 0.33 18.81 16.03
N ILE A 121 1.26 19.74 15.90
CA ILE A 121 1.22 21.08 16.44
C ILE A 121 1.56 22.05 15.32
N ALA A 122 0.70 23.04 15.08
CA ALA A 122 0.98 24.14 14.19
C ALA A 122 1.09 25.44 15.02
N LEU A 123 2.05 26.29 14.66
CA LEU A 123 2.34 27.54 15.33
C LEU A 123 2.18 28.70 14.36
N THR A 124 1.32 29.66 14.70
CA THR A 124 1.13 30.87 13.91
C THR A 124 1.37 32.09 14.78
N GLY A 125 2.42 32.83 14.48
CA GLY A 125 2.75 34.07 15.18
C GLY A 125 1.99 35.28 14.60
N HIS A 126 1.51 36.14 15.47
CA HIS A 126 0.75 37.34 15.09
C HIS A 126 1.34 38.62 15.67
N THR A 127 1.07 39.75 15.01
CA THR A 127 1.36 41.11 15.47
C THR A 127 0.18 42.04 15.20
N ASP A 128 0.13 43.14 15.96
CA ASP A 128 -0.70 44.28 15.61
C ASP A 128 -0.11 45.05 14.39
N ARG A 129 -0.84 46.05 13.90
CA ARG A 129 -0.44 46.87 12.74
C ARG A 129 0.47 48.05 13.07
N VAL A 130 0.90 48.19 14.31
CA VAL A 130 1.76 49.30 14.70
C VAL A 130 3.15 49.16 14.09
N GLY A 131 3.53 50.11 13.25
CA GLY A 131 4.85 50.17 12.65
C GLY A 131 4.95 49.57 11.23
N ASN A 132 6.16 49.17 10.85
CA ASN A 132 6.47 48.68 9.52
C ASN A 132 5.98 47.22 9.30
N PRO A 133 5.19 46.93 8.26
CA PRO A 133 4.66 45.59 8.02
C PRO A 133 5.76 44.50 7.87
N ALA A 134 6.88 44.84 7.17
CA ALA A 134 7.96 43.87 7.01
C ALA A 134 8.68 43.56 8.33
N PHE A 135 8.79 44.55 9.22
CA PHE A 135 9.29 44.32 10.58
C PHE A 135 8.32 43.46 11.39
N ASN A 136 7.03 43.75 11.30
CA ASN A 136 5.99 43.03 12.03
C ASN A 136 5.90 41.57 11.58
N HIS A 137 6.00 41.31 10.28
CA HIS A 137 6.04 39.91 9.77
C HIS A 137 7.25 39.15 10.36
N ARG A 138 8.44 39.74 10.37
CA ARG A 138 9.63 39.12 11.00
C ARG A 138 9.44 38.92 12.50
N LEU A 139 8.77 39.87 13.19
CA LEU A 139 8.48 39.75 14.61
C LEU A 139 7.48 38.63 14.89
N ALA A 140 6.45 38.50 14.10
CA ALA A 140 5.48 37.41 14.18
C ALA A 140 6.18 36.05 14.03
N LEU A 141 7.05 35.90 13.03
CA LEU A 141 7.81 34.67 12.81
C LEU A 141 8.71 34.35 14.01
N ARG A 142 9.46 35.38 14.52
CA ARG A 142 10.32 35.18 15.71
C ARG A 142 9.51 34.77 16.94
N ARG A 143 8.27 35.22 17.11
CA ARG A 143 7.37 34.78 18.19
C ARG A 143 7.04 33.30 18.06
N ALA A 144 6.64 32.86 16.87
CA ALA A 144 6.35 31.44 16.59
C ALA A 144 7.60 30.59 16.83
N GLU A 145 8.77 31.00 16.35
CA GLU A 145 10.04 30.31 16.57
C GLU A 145 10.44 30.25 18.06
N THR A 146 10.17 31.30 18.83
CA THR A 146 10.44 31.29 20.27
C THR A 146 9.54 30.27 21.00
N VAL A 147 8.28 30.19 20.60
CA VAL A 147 7.37 29.14 21.14
C VAL A 147 7.85 27.77 20.71
N ARG A 148 8.22 27.58 19.42
CA ARG A 148 8.77 26.30 18.94
C ARG A 148 9.95 25.85 19.80
N GLN A 149 10.94 26.75 20.06
CA GLN A 149 12.08 26.41 20.89
C GLN A 149 11.65 26.03 22.31
N ALA A 150 10.72 26.75 22.90
CA ALA A 150 10.20 26.44 24.24
C ALA A 150 9.51 25.08 24.29
N LEU A 151 8.80 24.67 23.21
CA LEU A 151 8.21 23.33 23.11
C LEU A 151 9.27 22.23 23.04
N LEU A 152 10.36 22.46 22.30
CA LEU A 152 11.49 21.52 22.24
C LEU A 152 12.15 21.38 23.62
N ASP A 153 12.35 22.51 24.34
CA ASP A 153 12.91 22.53 25.70
C ASP A 153 12.01 21.77 26.69
N LEU A 154 10.68 21.74 26.46
CA LEU A 154 9.72 20.95 27.25
C LEU A 154 9.71 19.45 26.87
N GLY A 155 10.53 19.05 25.90
CA GLY A 155 10.65 17.67 25.46
C GLY A 155 9.60 17.24 24.41
N ILE A 156 8.96 18.20 23.74
CA ILE A 156 8.06 17.88 22.61
C ILE A 156 8.93 17.52 21.39
N PRO A 157 8.73 16.35 20.75
CA PRO A 157 9.50 15.95 19.59
C PRO A 157 9.32 16.91 18.41
N GLU A 158 10.41 17.30 17.76
CA GLU A 158 10.38 18.23 16.62
C GLU A 158 9.43 17.76 15.50
N GLY A 159 9.39 16.48 15.19
CA GLY A 159 8.51 15.90 14.18
C GLY A 159 7.01 16.07 14.44
N ARG A 160 6.61 16.50 15.63
CA ARG A 160 5.23 16.87 15.93
C ARG A 160 4.89 18.31 15.56
N ILE A 161 5.90 19.20 15.45
CA ILE A 161 5.72 20.60 15.06
C ILE A 161 5.74 20.66 13.54
N VAL A 162 4.55 20.58 12.95
CA VAL A 162 4.40 20.43 11.49
C VAL A 162 4.42 21.75 10.73
N ARG A 163 4.20 22.87 11.43
CA ARG A 163 4.10 24.19 10.80
C ARG A 163 4.53 25.29 11.77
N VAL A 164 5.33 26.24 11.28
CA VAL A 164 5.71 27.48 11.99
C VAL A 164 5.58 28.62 10.99
N GLU A 165 4.61 29.47 11.20
CA GLU A 165 4.26 30.54 10.26
C GLU A 165 4.07 31.87 10.95
N ALA A 166 4.05 32.92 10.15
CA ALA A 166 3.75 34.29 10.59
C ALA A 166 2.56 34.83 9.79
N GLU A 167 1.57 35.28 10.51
CA GLU A 167 0.44 36.00 9.95
C GLU A 167 0.46 37.42 10.51
N CYS A 168 0.97 38.36 9.68
CA CYS A 168 1.14 39.71 10.10
C CYS A 168 -0.13 40.52 9.91
N CYS A 169 -0.27 41.48 10.83
CA CYS A 169 -1.02 42.68 10.58
C CYS A 169 -2.53 42.43 10.36
N ILE A 170 -3.15 41.77 11.32
CA ILE A 170 -4.61 41.53 11.34
C ILE A 170 -5.33 42.84 11.01
N GLU A 171 -6.07 42.83 9.89
CA GLU A 171 -6.65 44.04 9.30
C GLU A 171 -7.78 44.65 10.11
N ASP A 172 -8.45 43.85 10.93
CA ASP A 172 -9.71 44.22 11.59
C ASP A 172 -9.58 44.20 13.09
N PRO A 173 -8.92 45.07 13.66
CA PRO A 173 -9.09 45.92 14.85
C PRO A 173 -8.23 47.17 14.75
N PRO A 174 -8.37 48.12 15.69
CA PRO A 174 -7.58 49.34 15.70
C PRO A 174 -6.07 49.05 15.60
N PRO A 175 -5.26 49.97 15.04
CA PRO A 175 -3.83 49.74 14.84
C PRO A 175 -3.10 49.22 16.08
N VAL A 176 -3.48 49.70 17.27
CA VAL A 176 -2.98 49.20 18.56
C VAL A 176 -3.93 48.14 19.09
N HIS A 177 -3.56 46.88 18.91
CA HIS A 177 -4.39 45.76 19.36
C HIS A 177 -3.56 44.73 20.17
N PRO A 178 -3.44 44.92 21.50
CA PRO A 178 -2.66 44.03 22.36
C PRO A 178 -3.01 42.53 22.21
N PRO A 179 -4.27 42.12 22.06
CA PRO A 179 -4.61 40.72 21.78
C PRO A 179 -3.98 40.14 20.52
N ALA A 180 -3.66 40.95 19.50
CA ALA A 180 -2.97 40.51 18.30
C ALA A 180 -1.48 40.14 18.51
N ARG A 181 -0.89 40.50 19.64
CA ARG A 181 0.50 40.20 19.98
C ARG A 181 0.64 38.82 20.59
N ARG A 182 0.42 37.77 19.76
CA ARG A 182 0.29 36.41 20.23
C ARG A 182 0.93 35.40 19.27
N THR A 183 1.04 34.19 19.73
CA THR A 183 1.23 33.00 18.91
C THR A 183 0.09 32.02 19.21
N ASP A 184 -0.60 31.59 18.18
CA ASP A 184 -1.62 30.59 18.26
C ASP A 184 -0.99 29.20 18.08
N LEU A 185 -1.34 28.26 18.96
CA LEU A 185 -0.94 26.86 18.92
C LEU A 185 -2.17 26.05 18.54
N GLU A 186 -2.19 25.49 17.35
CA GLU A 186 -3.22 24.54 16.92
C GLU A 186 -2.74 23.11 17.17
N LEU A 187 -3.44 22.41 18.04
CA LEU A 187 -3.14 21.05 18.44
C LEU A 187 -4.13 20.11 17.78
N LEU A 188 -3.66 19.10 17.04
CA LEU A 188 -4.46 18.01 16.55
C LEU A 188 -4.33 16.81 17.49
N ILE A 189 -5.41 16.45 18.18
CA ILE A 189 -5.46 15.30 19.07
C ILE A 189 -6.34 14.23 18.45
N VAL A 190 -5.87 12.99 18.50
CA VAL A 190 -6.62 11.83 17.98
C VAL A 190 -6.96 10.92 19.14
N ARG A 191 -8.26 10.77 19.41
CA ARG A 191 -8.77 9.92 20.50
C ARG A 191 -9.72 8.86 19.96
N PRO A 192 -9.79 7.66 20.58
CA PRO A 192 -10.82 6.71 20.26
C PRO A 192 -12.19 7.29 20.66
N THR A 193 -13.19 7.07 19.83
CA THR A 193 -14.57 7.43 20.15
C THR A 193 -15.03 6.55 21.32
N PRO A 194 -15.71 7.11 22.34
CA PRO A 194 -16.22 6.35 23.48
C PRO A 194 -17.26 5.30 23.06
#